data_88df798a924cbc31262634554e923960
#
_entry.id   88df798a924cbc31262634554e923960
#
_cell.length_a   1.000
_cell.length_b   1.000
_cell.length_c   1.000
_cell.angle_alpha   90.00
_cell.angle_beta   90.00
_cell.angle_gamma   90.00
#
_symmetry.space_group_name_H-M   'P 1'
#
loop_
_entity.id
_entity.type
_entity.pdbx_description
1 polymer ?
#
loop_
_entity_poly.entity_id
_entity_poly.type
_entity_poly.pdbx_seq_one_letter_code
_entity_poly.pdbx_strand_id
1 'polypeptide(L)'
;MIKGIAITTVWVLDQDRAKDFYTEKLGLEVRTDMTMGGEQGMRWLTVGAESQPDVELTLMVPGPPGLDPESAEAMKKLVSKGVLGAGVLSTDDIHRDYETLKAKGVDFLQEPRERPYGTEAILRDDSGNWFSLTQRNEQLDLDKAWGECVDPM
;
A
#
# COMPACT_ATOMS: atom_id res chain seq x y z
N MET A 1 -3.15 26.87 -8.44
CA MET A 1 -3.80 26.26 -7.25
C MET A 1 -3.58 24.76 -7.30
N ILE A 2 -3.18 24.15 -6.19
CA ILE A 2 -3.06 22.69 -6.06
C ILE A 2 -4.45 22.07 -6.21
N LYS A 3 -4.57 21.04 -7.03
CA LYS A 3 -5.85 20.36 -7.32
C LYS A 3 -6.07 19.09 -6.48
N GLY A 4 -5.00 18.49 -5.95
CA GLY A 4 -5.06 17.29 -5.15
C GLY A 4 -3.76 16.47 -5.22
N ILE A 5 -3.82 15.25 -4.69
CA ILE A 5 -2.74 14.28 -4.81
C ILE A 5 -2.99 13.49 -6.10
N ALA A 6 -2.02 13.50 -7.01
CA ALA A 6 -2.10 12.73 -8.24
C ALA A 6 -1.37 11.39 -8.11
N ILE A 7 -0.16 11.41 -7.53
CA ILE A 7 0.69 10.23 -7.38
C ILE A 7 1.35 10.26 -6.00
N THR A 8 1.40 9.12 -5.33
CA THR A 8 2.18 8.93 -4.10
C THR A 8 3.07 7.70 -4.23
N THR A 9 4.16 7.66 -3.48
CA THR A 9 5.17 6.60 -3.61
C THR A 9 5.00 5.54 -2.53
N VAL A 10 5.04 4.29 -2.94
CA VAL A 10 5.24 3.12 -2.08
C VAL A 10 6.61 2.52 -2.41
N TRP A 11 7.47 2.43 -1.41
CA TRP A 11 8.79 1.83 -1.56
C TRP A 11 8.69 0.31 -1.53
N VAL A 12 9.14 -0.34 -2.59
CA VAL A 12 9.12 -1.79 -2.74
C VAL A 12 10.52 -2.35 -2.96
N LEU A 13 10.72 -3.63 -2.68
CA LEU A 13 12.03 -4.26 -2.83
C LEU A 13 12.25 -4.85 -4.22
N ASP A 14 11.18 -5.23 -4.91
CA ASP A 14 11.18 -5.83 -6.23
C ASP A 14 9.95 -5.38 -7.00
N GLN A 15 10.14 -4.68 -8.12
CA GLN A 15 9.01 -4.11 -8.88
C GLN A 15 8.18 -5.16 -9.62
N ASP A 16 8.74 -6.26 -10.07
CA ASP A 16 7.98 -7.32 -10.72
C ASP A 16 7.07 -8.05 -9.71
N ARG A 17 7.60 -8.40 -8.55
CA ARG A 17 6.80 -8.97 -7.45
C ARG A 17 5.72 -8.01 -6.95
N ALA A 18 6.08 -6.74 -6.80
CA ALA A 18 5.12 -5.71 -6.40
C ALA A 18 4.00 -5.55 -7.44
N LYS A 19 4.34 -5.50 -8.72
CA LYS A 19 3.36 -5.45 -9.80
C LYS A 19 2.35 -6.60 -9.70
N ASP A 20 2.84 -7.83 -9.55
CA ASP A 20 1.98 -9.00 -9.41
C ASP A 20 1.10 -8.91 -8.16
N PHE A 21 1.66 -8.51 -7.02
CA PHE A 21 0.89 -8.35 -5.79
C PHE A 21 -0.23 -7.31 -5.92
N TYR A 22 0.11 -6.11 -6.38
CA TYR A 22 -0.85 -5.01 -6.46
C TYR A 22 -1.93 -5.23 -7.52
N THR A 23 -1.62 -5.95 -8.61
CA THR A 23 -2.60 -6.25 -9.65
C THR A 23 -3.39 -7.53 -9.38
N GLU A 24 -2.73 -8.66 -9.18
CA GLU A 24 -3.39 -9.96 -9.06
C GLU A 24 -4.08 -10.16 -7.70
N LYS A 25 -3.46 -9.66 -6.61
CA LYS A 25 -4.04 -9.81 -5.27
C LYS A 25 -4.92 -8.63 -4.89
N LEU A 26 -4.43 -7.40 -4.98
CA LEU A 26 -5.22 -6.23 -4.60
C LEU A 26 -6.22 -5.77 -5.67
N GLY A 27 -6.08 -6.24 -6.91
CA GLY A 27 -7.01 -5.92 -7.99
C GLY A 27 -6.84 -4.51 -8.57
N LEU A 28 -5.68 -3.87 -8.36
CA LEU A 28 -5.35 -2.60 -8.97
C LEU A 28 -4.92 -2.80 -10.43
N GLU A 29 -4.99 -1.74 -11.21
CA GLU A 29 -4.58 -1.74 -12.61
C GLU A 29 -3.23 -1.04 -12.79
N VAL A 30 -2.40 -1.58 -13.69
CA VAL A 30 -1.19 -0.87 -14.13
C VAL A 30 -1.62 0.37 -14.92
N ARG A 31 -1.15 1.53 -14.51
CA ARG A 31 -1.36 2.80 -15.21
C ARG A 31 -0.20 3.12 -16.14
N THR A 32 1.01 2.97 -15.64
CA THR A 32 2.24 3.18 -16.39
C THR A 32 3.26 2.12 -16.00
N ASP A 33 3.98 1.59 -16.98
CA ASP A 33 5.12 0.70 -16.79
C ASP A 33 6.12 0.96 -17.91
N MET A 34 7.10 1.81 -17.64
CA MET A 34 8.11 2.22 -18.62
C MET A 34 9.47 2.44 -17.96
N THR A 35 10.52 2.18 -18.71
CA THR A 35 11.89 2.51 -18.30
C THR A 35 12.36 3.78 -19.00
N MET A 36 12.79 4.75 -18.23
CA MET A 36 13.30 6.03 -18.70
C MET A 36 14.80 6.11 -18.47
N GLY A 37 15.54 6.77 -19.38
CA GLY A 37 16.98 7.01 -19.22
C GLY A 37 17.92 5.91 -19.72
N GLY A 38 17.48 5.05 -20.65
CA GLY A 38 18.33 4.04 -21.29
C GLY A 38 18.59 2.80 -20.42
N GLU A 39 19.72 2.11 -20.64
CA GLU A 39 20.05 0.83 -19.98
C GLU A 39 20.21 0.91 -18.46
N GLN A 40 20.59 2.09 -17.93
CA GLN A 40 20.68 2.35 -16.49
C GLN A 40 19.49 3.17 -15.98
N GLY A 41 18.40 3.15 -16.74
CA GLY A 41 17.25 3.96 -16.49
C GLY A 41 16.40 3.52 -15.29
N MET A 42 15.58 4.44 -14.81
CA MET A 42 14.62 4.21 -13.78
C MET A 42 13.33 3.62 -14.39
N ARG A 43 12.85 2.52 -13.84
CA ARG A 43 11.52 1.99 -14.19
C ARG A 43 10.45 2.77 -13.43
N TRP A 44 9.59 3.44 -14.19
CA TRP A 44 8.41 4.12 -13.67
C TRP A 44 7.22 3.16 -13.75
N LEU A 45 6.82 2.65 -12.60
CA LEU A 45 5.72 1.70 -12.47
C LEU A 45 4.66 2.30 -11.56
N THR A 46 3.45 2.51 -12.10
CA THR A 46 2.32 3.00 -11.31
C THR A 46 1.12 2.07 -11.43
N VAL A 47 0.36 2.00 -10.35
CA VAL A 47 -0.90 1.26 -10.26
C VAL A 47 -1.98 2.17 -9.69
N GLY A 48 -3.25 1.85 -9.95
CA GLY A 48 -4.38 2.60 -9.41
C GLY A 48 -5.66 1.79 -9.40
N ALA A 49 -6.63 2.22 -8.60
CA ALA A 49 -7.95 1.60 -8.58
C ALA A 49 -8.81 2.11 -9.74
N GLU A 50 -9.57 1.21 -10.39
CA GLU A 50 -10.49 1.58 -11.48
C GLU A 50 -11.48 2.68 -11.03
N SER A 51 -11.98 2.58 -9.81
CA SER A 51 -12.90 3.55 -9.22
C SER A 51 -12.27 4.90 -8.84
N GLN A 52 -10.94 5.02 -8.94
CA GLN A 52 -10.20 6.23 -8.56
C GLN A 52 -9.16 6.58 -9.63
N PRO A 53 -9.61 7.06 -10.82
CA PRO A 53 -8.73 7.26 -11.97
C PRO A 53 -7.70 8.38 -11.79
N ASP A 54 -7.92 9.30 -10.87
CA ASP A 54 -7.09 10.49 -10.67
C ASP A 54 -5.94 10.29 -9.67
N VAL A 55 -5.85 9.11 -9.04
CA VAL A 55 -4.82 8.81 -8.03
C VAL A 55 -4.07 7.53 -8.39
N GLU A 56 -2.75 7.61 -8.33
CA GLU A 56 -1.86 6.48 -8.60
C GLU A 56 -0.87 6.25 -7.44
N LEU A 57 -0.47 5.00 -7.29
CA LEU A 57 0.67 4.60 -6.46
C LEU A 57 1.86 4.31 -7.36
N THR A 58 2.99 4.99 -7.13
CA THR A 58 4.25 4.60 -7.75
C THR A 58 4.90 3.50 -6.92
N LEU A 59 5.22 2.38 -7.54
CA LEU A 59 5.94 1.27 -6.90
C LEU A 59 7.42 1.43 -7.23
N MET A 60 8.21 1.96 -6.30
CA MET A 60 9.62 2.32 -6.52
C MET A 60 10.56 1.53 -5.65
N VAL A 61 11.64 1.04 -6.23
CA VAL A 61 12.79 0.52 -5.47
C VAL A 61 13.61 1.71 -4.96
N PRO A 62 13.97 1.73 -3.66
CA PRO A 62 14.82 2.79 -3.12
C PRO A 62 16.16 2.88 -3.86
N GLY A 63 16.47 4.06 -4.37
CA GLY A 63 17.68 4.31 -5.15
C GLY A 63 17.68 5.66 -5.84
N PRO A 64 18.72 5.94 -6.66
CA PRO A 64 18.78 7.16 -7.45
C PRO A 64 17.67 7.19 -8.52
N PRO A 65 17.22 8.37 -8.98
CA PRO A 65 17.68 9.70 -8.55
C PRO A 65 17.03 10.21 -7.25
N GLY A 66 16.02 9.52 -6.71
CA GLY A 66 15.23 10.00 -5.57
C GLY A 66 15.96 9.90 -4.23
N LEU A 67 16.84 8.91 -4.06
CA LEU A 67 17.59 8.68 -2.84
C LEU A 67 19.08 8.49 -3.14
N ASP A 68 19.94 9.06 -2.29
CA ASP A 68 21.36 8.74 -2.26
C ASP A 68 21.59 7.28 -1.79
N PRO A 69 22.81 6.70 -2.00
CA PRO A 69 23.04 5.29 -1.66
C PRO A 69 22.81 4.94 -0.19
N GLU A 70 23.19 5.80 0.73
CA GLU A 70 23.01 5.56 2.17
C GLU A 70 21.54 5.56 2.55
N SER A 71 20.80 6.57 2.09
CA SER A 71 19.35 6.67 2.31
C SER A 71 18.59 5.53 1.65
N ALA A 72 19.00 5.09 0.46
CA ALA A 72 18.42 3.95 -0.23
C ALA A 72 18.57 2.66 0.56
N GLU A 73 19.75 2.37 1.10
CA GLU A 73 19.98 1.19 1.94
C GLU A 73 19.20 1.26 3.26
N ALA A 74 19.13 2.43 3.89
CA ALA A 74 18.32 2.65 5.08
C ALA A 74 16.82 2.40 4.80
N MET A 75 16.31 2.89 3.68
CA MET A 75 14.91 2.68 3.27
C MET A 75 14.62 1.21 2.99
N LYS A 76 15.47 0.51 2.25
CA LYS A 76 15.33 -0.93 2.00
C LYS A 76 15.28 -1.72 3.30
N LYS A 77 16.11 -1.37 4.26
CA LYS A 77 16.14 -2.00 5.59
C LYS A 77 14.81 -1.78 6.34
N LEU A 78 14.28 -0.55 6.31
CA LEU A 78 13.01 -0.24 6.97
C LEU A 78 11.83 -0.96 6.30
N VAL A 79 11.79 -1.00 4.97
CA VAL A 79 10.76 -1.73 4.22
C VAL A 79 10.80 -3.22 4.57
N SER A 80 11.98 -3.85 4.48
CA SER A 80 12.13 -5.29 4.78
C SER A 80 11.82 -5.63 6.24
N LYS A 81 12.04 -4.70 7.15
CA LYS A 81 11.69 -4.86 8.57
C LYS A 81 10.18 -4.82 8.83
N GLY A 82 9.40 -4.29 7.88
CA GLY A 82 7.95 -4.26 7.98
C GLY A 82 7.37 -3.15 8.88
N VAL A 83 8.13 -2.09 9.11
CA VAL A 83 7.73 -0.98 10.00
C VAL A 83 7.06 0.19 9.28
N LEU A 84 7.08 0.21 7.94
CA LEU A 84 6.54 1.32 7.17
C LEU A 84 5.06 1.13 6.84
N GLY A 85 4.25 2.09 7.25
CA GLY A 85 2.87 2.22 6.82
C GLY A 85 2.79 2.92 5.46
N ALA A 86 2.08 2.33 4.50
CA ALA A 86 1.97 2.84 3.15
C ALA A 86 0.67 3.63 2.89
N GLY A 87 -0.31 3.50 3.76
CA GLY A 87 -1.55 4.25 3.66
C GLY A 87 -2.79 3.48 4.05
N VAL A 88 -3.93 4.01 3.68
CA VAL A 88 -5.25 3.41 3.92
C VAL A 88 -5.91 3.08 2.59
N LEU A 89 -6.30 1.82 2.43
CA LEU A 89 -7.13 1.34 1.34
C LEU A 89 -8.59 1.38 1.78
N SER A 90 -9.44 1.93 0.95
CA SER A 90 -10.87 2.05 1.21
C SER A 90 -11.63 0.87 0.60
N THR A 91 -12.61 0.34 1.32
CA THR A 91 -13.51 -0.70 0.83
C THR A 91 -14.96 -0.41 1.22
N ASP A 92 -15.91 -0.93 0.45
CA ASP A 92 -17.33 -0.91 0.74
C ASP A 92 -17.80 -2.17 1.50
N ASP A 93 -17.00 -3.24 1.50
CA ASP A 93 -17.29 -4.49 2.21
C ASP A 93 -16.00 -5.16 2.69
N ILE A 94 -15.58 -4.79 3.89
CA ILE A 94 -14.32 -5.26 4.46
C ILE A 94 -14.29 -6.76 4.72
N HIS A 95 -15.41 -7.37 5.09
CA HIS A 95 -15.46 -8.81 5.39
C HIS A 95 -15.31 -9.64 4.12
N ARG A 96 -16.01 -9.26 3.04
CA ARG A 96 -15.86 -9.88 1.71
C ARG A 96 -14.41 -9.74 1.22
N ASP A 97 -13.86 -8.54 1.28
CA ASP A 97 -12.53 -8.26 0.76
C ASP A 97 -11.44 -8.93 1.61
N TYR A 98 -11.59 -8.97 2.93
CA TYR A 98 -10.69 -9.71 3.81
C TYR A 98 -10.62 -11.20 3.43
N GLU A 99 -11.77 -11.87 3.29
CA GLU A 99 -11.80 -13.28 2.91
C GLU A 99 -11.23 -13.53 1.50
N THR A 100 -11.55 -12.65 0.55
CA THR A 100 -11.02 -12.73 -0.82
C THR A 100 -9.50 -12.56 -0.86
N LEU A 101 -8.97 -11.56 -0.18
CA LEU A 101 -7.54 -11.28 -0.14
C LEU A 101 -6.78 -12.37 0.62
N LYS A 102 -7.34 -12.86 1.72
CA LYS A 102 -6.76 -13.96 2.49
C LYS A 102 -6.68 -15.25 1.66
N ALA A 103 -7.73 -15.56 0.88
CA ALA A 103 -7.73 -16.70 -0.03
C ALA A 103 -6.67 -16.59 -1.13
N LYS A 104 -6.31 -15.37 -1.55
CA LYS A 104 -5.21 -15.08 -2.48
C LYS A 104 -3.83 -15.10 -1.81
N GLY A 105 -3.74 -15.38 -0.53
CA GLY A 105 -2.48 -15.46 0.22
C GLY A 105 -1.92 -14.11 0.66
N VAL A 106 -2.76 -13.08 0.78
CA VAL A 106 -2.36 -11.81 1.40
C VAL A 106 -2.17 -12.02 2.91
N ASP A 107 -1.05 -11.55 3.43
CA ASP A 107 -0.73 -11.60 4.84
C ASP A 107 -1.46 -10.49 5.60
N PHE A 108 -2.26 -10.87 6.59
CA PHE A 108 -2.97 -9.94 7.47
C PHE A 108 -2.34 -9.94 8.86
N LEU A 109 -1.92 -8.77 9.30
CA LEU A 109 -1.43 -8.54 10.66
C LEU A 109 -2.58 -8.42 11.65
N GLN A 110 -3.75 -7.98 11.19
CA GLN A 110 -4.96 -7.85 11.96
C GLN A 110 -6.17 -8.17 11.09
N GLU A 111 -7.04 -9.02 11.60
CA GLU A 111 -8.36 -9.27 11.04
C GLU A 111 -9.30 -8.06 11.24
N PRO A 112 -10.46 -7.98 10.54
CA PRO A 112 -11.39 -6.87 10.69
C PRO A 112 -11.81 -6.65 12.15
N ARG A 113 -11.61 -5.43 12.63
CA ARG A 113 -11.98 -4.96 13.98
C ARG A 113 -12.69 -3.63 13.92
N GLU A 114 -13.64 -3.44 14.81
CA GLU A 114 -14.34 -2.18 14.95
C GLU A 114 -13.44 -1.10 15.56
N ARG A 115 -13.49 0.09 14.94
CA ARG A 115 -12.78 1.30 15.35
C ARG A 115 -13.75 2.48 15.40
N PRO A 116 -13.39 3.62 16.00
CA PRO A 116 -14.26 4.82 15.99
C PRO A 116 -14.63 5.30 14.58
N TYR A 117 -13.79 5.06 13.59
CA TYR A 117 -13.95 5.52 12.21
C TYR A 117 -14.54 4.47 11.25
N GLY A 118 -14.79 3.26 11.72
CA GLY A 118 -15.30 2.16 10.90
C GLY A 118 -14.76 0.82 11.31
N THR A 119 -14.70 -0.10 10.37
CA THR A 119 -14.06 -1.41 10.55
C THR A 119 -12.74 -1.44 9.80
N GLU A 120 -11.69 -1.92 10.45
CA GLU A 120 -10.32 -1.92 9.95
C GLU A 120 -9.69 -3.30 10.03
N ALA A 121 -9.01 -3.71 8.95
CA ALA A 121 -8.04 -4.80 8.94
C ALA A 121 -6.67 -4.24 8.55
N ILE A 122 -5.58 -4.93 8.91
CA ILE A 122 -4.23 -4.51 8.54
C ILE A 122 -3.59 -5.62 7.74
N LEU A 123 -3.15 -5.30 6.53
CA LEU A 123 -2.48 -6.20 5.61
C LEU A 123 -1.06 -5.75 5.31
N ARG A 124 -0.27 -6.67 4.79
CA ARG A 124 1.11 -6.45 4.38
C ARG A 124 1.27 -6.70 2.88
N ASP A 125 2.04 -5.86 2.19
CA ASP A 125 2.39 -6.11 0.80
C ASP A 125 3.55 -7.12 0.67
N ASP A 126 3.96 -7.41 -0.57
CA ASP A 126 5.04 -8.35 -0.89
C ASP A 126 6.41 -7.92 -0.37
N SER A 127 6.62 -6.63 -0.15
CA SER A 127 7.89 -6.06 0.30
C SER A 127 7.98 -5.88 1.82
N GLY A 128 6.85 -5.83 2.52
CA GLY A 128 6.76 -5.64 3.95
C GLY A 128 6.01 -4.39 4.39
N ASN A 129 5.57 -3.53 3.48
CA ASN A 129 4.75 -2.36 3.83
C ASN A 129 3.39 -2.81 4.36
N TRP A 130 2.88 -2.12 5.37
CA TRP A 130 1.55 -2.39 5.85
C TRP A 130 0.54 -1.32 5.40
N PHE A 131 -0.68 -1.77 5.14
CA PHE A 131 -1.82 -0.93 4.81
C PHE A 131 -2.94 -1.18 5.81
N SER A 132 -3.64 -0.12 6.18
CA SER A 132 -4.98 -0.25 6.74
C SER A 132 -5.98 -0.48 5.61
N LEU A 133 -6.78 -1.56 5.70
CA LEU A 133 -7.96 -1.75 4.87
C LEU A 133 -9.16 -1.32 5.70
N THR A 134 -9.88 -0.29 5.28
CA THR A 134 -10.91 0.34 6.10
C THR A 134 -12.22 0.51 5.35
N GLN A 135 -13.28 0.02 5.97
CA GLN A 135 -14.66 0.38 5.64
C GLN A 135 -15.11 1.46 6.63
N ARG A 136 -15.21 2.70 6.15
CA ARG A 136 -15.53 3.85 7.01
C ARG A 136 -16.98 3.88 7.44
N ASN A 137 -17.21 4.33 8.68
CA ASN A 137 -18.52 4.77 9.13
C ASN A 137 -18.89 6.13 8.50
N GLU A 138 -20.17 6.40 8.33
CA GLU A 138 -20.65 7.74 7.94
C GLU A 138 -20.31 8.80 8.98
N GLN A 139 -20.29 8.41 10.27
CA GLN A 139 -19.93 9.28 11.40
C GLN A 139 -18.94 8.56 12.32
N LEU A 140 -18.13 9.36 13.03
CA LEU A 140 -17.23 8.84 14.06
C LEU A 140 -18.03 8.35 15.26
N ASP A 141 -17.72 7.15 15.72
CA ASP A 141 -18.24 6.58 16.97
C ASP A 141 -17.19 6.74 18.08
N LEU A 142 -17.28 7.85 18.81
CA LEU A 142 -16.31 8.20 19.83
C LEU A 142 -16.36 7.31 21.10
N ASP A 143 -17.41 6.48 21.24
CA ASP A 143 -17.54 5.54 22.34
C ASP A 143 -16.70 4.27 22.12
N LYS A 144 -16.27 4.03 20.88
CA LYS A 144 -15.39 2.91 20.54
C LYS A 144 -13.92 3.22 20.82
N ALA A 145 -13.21 2.22 21.33
CA ALA A 145 -11.77 2.33 21.57
C ALA A 145 -10.97 2.39 20.26
N TRP A 146 -9.91 3.18 20.24
CA TRP A 146 -8.94 3.24 19.12
C TRP A 146 -8.21 1.91 18.90
N GLY A 147 -8.23 1.03 19.91
CA GLY A 147 -7.57 -0.25 19.91
C GLY A 147 -6.13 -0.19 20.38
N GLU A 148 -5.54 -1.36 20.53
CA GLU A 148 -4.12 -1.50 20.84
C GLU A 148 -3.30 -1.35 19.56
N CYS A 149 -2.07 -0.85 19.69
CA CYS A 149 -1.13 -0.86 18.58
C CYS A 149 -0.87 -2.31 18.16
N VAL A 150 -0.93 -2.57 16.85
CA VAL A 150 -0.48 -3.84 16.31
C VAL A 150 1.04 -3.86 16.38
N ASP A 151 1.59 -4.83 17.08
CA ASP A 151 3.05 -5.04 17.10
C ASP A 151 3.49 -5.44 15.67
N PRO A 152 4.35 -4.67 15.01
CA PRO A 152 4.77 -4.91 13.62
C PRO A 152 5.78 -6.05 13.48
N MET A 153 5.68 -7.04 14.30
CA MET A 153 6.60 -8.19 14.25
C MET A 153 6.65 -8.89 12.91
#